data_84a313544543c57516658e830e93590e
#
_entry.id   84a313544543c57516658e830e93590e
#
_cell.length_a   1.000
_cell.length_b   1.000
_cell.length_c   1.000
_cell.angle_alpha   90.00
_cell.angle_beta   90.00
_cell.angle_gamma   90.00
#
_symmetry.space_group_name_H-M   'P 1'
#
loop_
_entity.id
_entity.type
_entity.pdbx_description
1 polymer ?
#
loop_
_entity_poly.entity_id
_entity_poly.type
_entity_poly.pdbx_seq_one_letter_code
_entity_poly.pdbx_strand_id
1 'polypeptide(L)'
;MRDQLDEIQKHLDDGYGRAQQLDKVELPKRFYKDVGVAPVDGGFVVTLDGRQTRTPGHKHRITVPVAAIATAMAEEWSTQGEFIDATTMPMVRLINSAVESGEEMVPAFREEVLKFSAGDLLLYRADTPQELVGKQEAAWDYALTVLARHFGVSFQPTRGIIHQPQPKATLDRLAESLGDENLLTLTALVSMTGLTGSGLLTIGLLHQLFTPDQVWTAAHVDEDYQIGHWGQDEEAIHRRAKRRVEFDTAVMVVAALRP
;
A
#
# COMPACT_ATOMS: atom_id res chain seq x y z
N MET A 1 37.79 -27.98 25.39
CA MET A 1 37.60 -26.51 25.28
C MET A 1 37.92 -25.97 23.85
N ARG A 2 38.94 -26.46 23.15
CA ARG A 2 39.20 -26.10 21.74
C ARG A 2 38.17 -26.66 20.79
N ASP A 3 37.75 -27.91 20.97
CA ASP A 3 36.76 -28.58 20.09
C ASP A 3 35.35 -27.94 20.16
N GLN A 4 34.97 -27.36 21.29
CA GLN A 4 33.68 -26.66 21.45
C GLN A 4 33.66 -25.31 20.76
N LEU A 5 34.81 -24.63 20.62
CA LEU A 5 34.90 -23.37 19.89
C LEU A 5 34.88 -23.60 18.38
N ASP A 6 35.47 -24.69 17.90
CA ASP A 6 35.44 -25.07 16.50
C ASP A 6 34.04 -25.51 16.04
N GLU A 7 33.25 -26.14 16.92
CA GLU A 7 31.84 -26.50 16.66
C GLU A 7 30.94 -25.26 16.61
N ILE A 8 31.13 -24.30 17.52
CA ILE A 8 30.41 -23.02 17.52
C ILE A 8 30.73 -22.21 16.25
N GLN A 9 31.99 -22.15 15.83
CA GLN A 9 32.43 -21.48 14.64
C GLN A 9 31.79 -22.11 13.39
N LYS A 10 31.73 -23.43 13.33
CA LYS A 10 31.10 -24.16 12.23
C LYS A 10 29.58 -23.92 12.12
N HIS A 11 28.90 -23.79 13.26
CA HIS A 11 27.47 -23.43 13.29
C HIS A 11 27.20 -21.97 12.90
N LEU A 12 28.12 -21.05 13.17
CA LEU A 12 28.02 -19.66 12.72
C LEU A 12 28.24 -19.54 11.21
N ASP A 13 29.22 -20.25 10.66
CA ASP A 13 29.48 -20.28 9.22
C ASP A 13 28.36 -20.95 8.40
N ASP A 14 27.77 -22.04 8.91
CA ASP A 14 26.64 -22.71 8.27
C ASP A 14 25.35 -21.85 8.30
N GLY A 15 25.19 -20.99 9.29
CA GLY A 15 24.07 -20.05 9.41
C GLY A 15 24.16 -18.91 8.37
N TYR A 16 25.33 -18.37 8.15
CA TYR A 16 25.55 -17.29 7.17
C TYR A 16 25.41 -17.77 5.72
N GLY A 17 25.90 -18.97 5.40
CA GLY A 17 25.78 -19.56 4.07
C GLY A 17 24.33 -19.88 3.65
N ARG A 18 23.48 -20.29 4.57
CA ARG A 18 22.06 -20.58 4.32
C ARG A 18 21.23 -19.30 4.13
N ALA A 19 21.52 -18.22 4.86
CA ALA A 19 20.84 -16.95 4.67
C ALA A 19 21.09 -16.33 3.29
N GLN A 20 22.31 -16.48 2.73
CA GLN A 20 22.63 -15.99 1.40
C GLN A 20 22.07 -16.87 0.26
N GLN A 21 21.73 -18.14 0.51
CA GLN A 21 21.11 -19.02 -0.50
C GLN A 21 19.59 -18.91 -0.55
N LEU A 22 18.93 -18.34 0.48
CA LEU A 22 17.49 -18.14 0.53
C LEU A 22 16.99 -16.98 -0.34
N ASP A 23 17.88 -16.12 -0.83
CA ASP A 23 17.52 -14.91 -1.58
C ASP A 23 17.56 -15.05 -3.12
N LYS A 24 17.85 -16.22 -3.67
CA LYS A 24 17.67 -16.44 -5.11
C LYS A 24 16.29 -17.02 -5.39
N VAL A 25 15.28 -16.14 -5.39
CA VAL A 25 13.99 -16.48 -5.98
C VAL A 25 14.22 -16.73 -7.47
N GLU A 26 14.12 -18.01 -7.92
CA GLU A 26 14.14 -18.31 -9.34
C GLU A 26 12.91 -17.70 -9.98
N LEU A 27 13.11 -16.66 -10.79
CA LEU A 27 12.04 -16.03 -11.53
C LEU A 27 11.55 -16.96 -12.64
N PRO A 28 10.24 -17.08 -12.85
CA PRO A 28 9.69 -17.88 -13.95
C PRO A 28 10.05 -17.27 -15.29
N LYS A 29 10.40 -18.11 -16.27
CA LYS A 29 10.63 -17.66 -17.64
C LYS A 29 9.33 -17.12 -18.25
N ARG A 30 9.45 -16.07 -19.05
CA ARG A 30 8.35 -15.54 -19.87
C ARG A 30 7.90 -16.62 -20.84
N PHE A 31 6.63 -16.97 -20.79
CA PHE A 31 6.03 -18.09 -21.57
C PHE A 31 5.08 -17.59 -22.67
N TYR A 32 4.98 -16.29 -22.87
CA TYR A 32 4.09 -15.64 -23.85
C TYR A 32 4.87 -14.64 -24.70
N LYS A 33 4.31 -14.30 -25.85
CA LYS A 33 4.83 -13.29 -26.80
C LYS A 33 3.91 -12.08 -26.85
N ASP A 34 2.62 -12.32 -27.06
CA ASP A 34 1.63 -11.28 -27.28
C ASP A 34 0.84 -10.99 -25.99
N VAL A 35 0.68 -9.69 -25.69
CA VAL A 35 -0.14 -9.20 -24.59
C VAL A 35 -1.26 -8.36 -25.17
N GLY A 36 -2.48 -8.61 -24.73
CA GLY A 36 -3.65 -7.87 -25.20
C GLY A 36 -4.65 -7.57 -24.11
N VAL A 37 -5.54 -6.63 -24.37
CA VAL A 37 -6.72 -6.33 -23.56
C VAL A 37 -7.95 -6.64 -24.39
N ALA A 38 -8.90 -7.35 -23.83
CA ALA A 38 -10.16 -7.69 -24.50
C ALA A 38 -11.36 -7.38 -23.61
N PRO A 39 -12.47 -6.83 -24.18
CA PRO A 39 -13.73 -6.72 -23.47
C PRO A 39 -14.35 -8.11 -23.28
N VAL A 40 -14.97 -8.31 -22.11
CA VAL A 40 -15.76 -9.50 -21.79
C VAL A 40 -17.04 -9.09 -21.07
N ASP A 41 -17.93 -10.04 -20.84
CA ASP A 41 -19.07 -9.79 -19.96
C ASP A 41 -18.59 -9.44 -18.56
N GLY A 42 -19.05 -8.31 -18.04
CA GLY A 42 -18.65 -7.78 -16.73
C GLY A 42 -17.34 -6.95 -16.71
N GLY A 43 -16.69 -6.65 -17.86
CA GLY A 43 -15.54 -5.75 -17.89
C GLY A 43 -14.46 -6.08 -18.92
N PHE A 44 -13.21 -6.08 -18.48
CA PHE A 44 -12.02 -6.24 -19.32
C PHE A 44 -11.09 -7.29 -18.75
N VAL A 45 -10.38 -7.97 -19.63
CA VAL A 45 -9.38 -9.00 -19.27
C VAL A 45 -8.06 -8.71 -19.96
N VAL A 46 -6.97 -9.08 -19.31
CA VAL A 46 -5.65 -9.16 -19.95
C VAL A 46 -5.47 -10.56 -20.52
N THR A 47 -4.96 -10.64 -21.75
CA THR A 47 -4.66 -11.89 -22.43
C THR A 47 -3.18 -12.03 -22.73
N LEU A 48 -2.64 -13.24 -22.56
CA LEU A 48 -1.29 -13.63 -22.93
C LEU A 48 -1.42 -14.71 -24.01
N ASP A 49 -0.95 -14.42 -25.22
CA ASP A 49 -1.14 -15.27 -26.42
C ASP A 49 -2.61 -15.66 -26.60
N GLY A 50 -3.55 -14.68 -26.40
CA GLY A 50 -4.98 -14.88 -26.53
C GLY A 50 -5.66 -15.61 -25.37
N ARG A 51 -4.92 -16.02 -24.33
CA ARG A 51 -5.48 -16.70 -23.15
C ARG A 51 -5.62 -15.70 -22.00
N GLN A 52 -6.81 -15.66 -21.39
CA GLN A 52 -7.10 -14.81 -20.23
C GLN A 52 -6.16 -15.14 -19.07
N THR A 53 -5.61 -14.11 -18.43
CA THR A 53 -4.79 -14.24 -17.22
C THR A 53 -5.58 -14.78 -16.04
N ARG A 54 -4.86 -15.44 -15.14
CA ARG A 54 -5.39 -16.01 -13.91
C ARG A 54 -4.48 -15.66 -12.75
N THR A 55 -5.04 -15.62 -11.55
CA THR A 55 -4.28 -15.40 -10.33
C THR A 55 -3.28 -16.54 -10.07
N PRO A 56 -2.14 -16.26 -9.42
CA PRO A 56 -1.09 -17.27 -9.22
C PRO A 56 -1.49 -18.35 -8.21
N GLY A 57 -2.30 -18.04 -7.20
CA GLY A 57 -2.72 -18.97 -6.15
C GLY A 57 -3.84 -19.91 -6.61
N HIS A 58 -5.08 -19.44 -6.50
CA HIS A 58 -6.28 -20.26 -6.75
C HIS A 58 -6.68 -20.36 -8.23
N LYS A 59 -5.92 -19.75 -9.15
CA LYS A 59 -6.18 -19.76 -10.59
C LYS A 59 -7.54 -19.14 -10.99
N HIS A 60 -8.01 -18.18 -10.19
CA HIS A 60 -9.21 -17.41 -10.52
C HIS A 60 -8.99 -16.61 -11.80
N ARG A 61 -10.03 -16.46 -12.60
CA ARG A 61 -10.02 -15.58 -13.78
C ARG A 61 -10.03 -14.11 -13.31
N ILE A 62 -9.20 -13.30 -13.94
CA ILE A 62 -9.08 -11.89 -13.60
C ILE A 62 -9.92 -11.09 -14.60
N THR A 63 -10.98 -10.48 -14.10
CA THR A 63 -11.79 -9.51 -14.85
C THR A 63 -11.83 -8.22 -14.05
N VAL A 64 -11.55 -7.09 -14.70
CA VAL A 64 -11.57 -5.77 -14.07
C VAL A 64 -12.63 -4.90 -14.73
N PRO A 65 -13.37 -4.05 -13.98
CA PRO A 65 -14.54 -3.35 -14.49
C PRO A 65 -14.22 -2.27 -15.52
N VAL A 66 -12.99 -1.74 -15.53
CA VAL A 66 -12.61 -0.62 -16.40
C VAL A 66 -11.35 -0.93 -17.23
N ALA A 67 -11.37 -0.46 -18.50
CA ALA A 67 -10.29 -0.68 -19.46
C ALA A 67 -8.94 -0.12 -18.96
N ALA A 68 -8.94 1.00 -18.24
CA ALA A 68 -7.71 1.64 -17.75
C ALA A 68 -6.90 0.72 -16.86
N ILE A 69 -7.55 -0.03 -15.96
CA ILE A 69 -6.86 -1.00 -15.08
C ILE A 69 -6.31 -2.16 -15.92
N ALA A 70 -7.10 -2.72 -16.84
CA ALA A 70 -6.64 -3.80 -17.72
C ALA A 70 -5.45 -3.37 -18.60
N THR A 71 -5.47 -2.13 -19.10
CA THR A 71 -4.36 -1.57 -19.89
C THR A 71 -3.09 -1.45 -19.05
N ALA A 72 -3.17 -0.89 -17.84
CA ALA A 72 -2.03 -0.80 -16.95
C ALA A 72 -1.44 -2.18 -16.60
N MET A 73 -2.29 -3.18 -16.35
CA MET A 73 -1.84 -4.57 -16.15
C MET A 73 -1.16 -5.12 -17.41
N ALA A 74 -1.71 -4.86 -18.61
CA ALA A 74 -1.14 -5.33 -19.86
C ALA A 74 0.22 -4.68 -20.14
N GLU A 75 0.43 -3.42 -19.80
CA GLU A 75 1.71 -2.73 -19.88
C GLU A 75 2.76 -3.40 -18.99
N GLU A 76 2.42 -3.73 -17.74
CA GLU A 76 3.32 -4.46 -16.84
C GLU A 76 3.70 -5.84 -17.40
N TRP A 77 2.75 -6.58 -17.97
CA TRP A 77 3.04 -7.85 -18.65
C TRP A 77 3.92 -7.66 -19.89
N SER A 78 3.69 -6.63 -20.67
CA SER A 78 4.42 -6.40 -21.93
C SER A 78 5.88 -6.04 -21.71
N THR A 79 6.20 -5.34 -20.62
CA THR A 79 7.53 -4.87 -20.25
C THR A 79 8.42 -5.94 -19.62
N GLN A 80 7.89 -7.14 -19.33
CA GLN A 80 8.70 -8.23 -18.78
C GLN A 80 9.75 -8.70 -19.81
N GLY A 81 10.97 -8.99 -19.32
CA GLY A 81 12.08 -9.48 -20.11
C GLY A 81 12.01 -10.99 -20.38
N GLU A 82 13.16 -11.67 -20.32
CA GLU A 82 13.27 -13.14 -20.42
C GLU A 82 12.58 -13.83 -19.24
N PHE A 83 12.61 -13.19 -18.07
CA PHE A 83 11.99 -13.67 -16.84
C PHE A 83 10.89 -12.71 -16.42
N ILE A 84 9.89 -13.25 -15.71
CA ILE A 84 8.78 -12.50 -15.13
C ILE A 84 9.17 -12.10 -13.71
N ASP A 85 9.32 -10.80 -13.49
CA ASP A 85 9.58 -10.24 -12.16
C ASP A 85 8.33 -9.55 -11.61
N ALA A 86 7.60 -10.25 -10.76
CA ALA A 86 6.39 -9.73 -10.14
C ALA A 86 6.65 -8.46 -9.28
N THR A 87 7.88 -8.20 -8.85
CA THR A 87 8.20 -6.98 -8.09
C THR A 87 8.08 -5.72 -8.93
N THR A 88 8.16 -5.85 -10.25
CA THR A 88 7.99 -4.76 -11.23
C THR A 88 6.54 -4.64 -11.74
N MET A 89 5.61 -5.40 -11.16
CA MET A 89 4.21 -5.50 -11.61
C MET A 89 3.23 -5.12 -10.48
N PRO A 90 3.27 -3.90 -9.95
CA PRO A 90 2.45 -3.50 -8.80
C PRO A 90 0.94 -3.55 -9.08
N MET A 91 0.49 -3.17 -10.29
CA MET A 91 -0.93 -3.25 -10.66
C MET A 91 -1.41 -4.69 -10.73
N VAL A 92 -0.65 -5.56 -11.40
CA VAL A 92 -0.97 -7.00 -11.47
C VAL A 92 -1.00 -7.62 -10.06
N ARG A 93 -0.06 -7.28 -9.19
CA ARG A 93 -0.04 -7.79 -7.80
C ARG A 93 -1.25 -7.31 -6.99
N LEU A 94 -1.60 -6.03 -7.10
CA LEU A 94 -2.74 -5.45 -6.38
C LEU A 94 -4.06 -6.11 -6.81
N ILE A 95 -4.28 -6.25 -8.12
CA ILE A 95 -5.49 -6.90 -8.67
C ILE A 95 -5.52 -8.39 -8.34
N ASN A 96 -4.38 -9.10 -8.44
CA ASN A 96 -4.30 -10.49 -8.00
C ASN A 96 -4.68 -10.65 -6.53
N SER A 97 -4.17 -9.78 -5.66
CA SER A 97 -4.50 -9.79 -4.23
C SER A 97 -5.99 -9.61 -3.99
N ALA A 98 -6.63 -8.65 -4.67
CA ALA A 98 -8.08 -8.45 -4.56
C ALA A 98 -8.87 -9.70 -5.00
N VAL A 99 -8.57 -10.23 -6.20
CA VAL A 99 -9.29 -11.39 -6.75
C VAL A 99 -9.08 -12.66 -5.92
N GLU A 100 -7.87 -12.86 -5.38
CA GLU A 100 -7.58 -14.00 -4.49
C GLU A 100 -8.27 -13.88 -3.13
N SER A 101 -8.44 -12.65 -2.63
CA SER A 101 -9.12 -12.41 -1.36
C SER A 101 -10.62 -12.69 -1.41
N GLY A 102 -11.28 -12.40 -2.54
CA GLY A 102 -12.73 -12.60 -2.70
C GLY A 102 -13.60 -11.54 -2.01
N GLU A 103 -14.87 -11.48 -2.41
CA GLU A 103 -15.84 -10.50 -1.88
C GLU A 103 -16.11 -10.66 -0.38
N GLU A 104 -15.90 -11.83 0.17
CA GLU A 104 -16.03 -12.11 1.59
C GLU A 104 -15.07 -11.31 2.47
N MET A 105 -13.97 -10.78 1.89
CA MET A 105 -13.01 -9.96 2.62
C MET A 105 -13.37 -8.47 2.67
N VAL A 106 -14.38 -8.03 1.95
CA VAL A 106 -14.84 -6.64 1.93
C VAL A 106 -15.07 -6.05 3.34
N PRO A 107 -15.77 -6.74 4.27
CA PRO A 107 -15.93 -6.24 5.62
C PRO A 107 -14.59 -6.10 6.37
N ALA A 108 -13.71 -7.08 6.24
CA ALA A 108 -12.40 -7.10 6.92
C ALA A 108 -11.48 -5.99 6.39
N PHE A 109 -11.49 -5.72 5.08
CA PHE A 109 -10.71 -4.62 4.49
C PHE A 109 -11.20 -3.25 4.96
N ARG A 110 -12.52 -3.07 5.07
CA ARG A 110 -13.10 -1.86 5.65
C ARG A 110 -12.68 -1.68 7.11
N GLU A 111 -12.76 -2.75 7.90
CA GLU A 111 -12.34 -2.73 9.30
C GLU A 111 -10.85 -2.40 9.45
N GLU A 112 -9.98 -2.91 8.57
CA GLU A 112 -8.54 -2.62 8.60
C GLU A 112 -8.26 -1.13 8.38
N VAL A 113 -8.89 -0.48 7.39
CA VAL A 113 -8.75 0.97 7.18
C VAL A 113 -9.23 1.75 8.40
N LEU A 114 -10.34 1.36 9.01
CA LEU A 114 -10.89 2.01 10.21
C LEU A 114 -10.02 1.82 11.44
N LYS A 115 -9.43 0.65 11.62
CA LYS A 115 -8.49 0.34 12.70
C LYS A 115 -7.26 1.25 12.62
N PHE A 116 -6.69 1.44 11.43
CA PHE A 116 -5.62 2.40 11.22
C PHE A 116 -6.08 3.83 11.48
N SER A 117 -7.31 4.19 11.11
CA SER A 117 -7.86 5.53 11.38
C SER A 117 -8.05 5.82 12.87
N ALA A 118 -8.38 4.80 13.67
CA ALA A 118 -8.56 4.93 15.12
C ALA A 118 -7.24 5.17 15.88
N GLY A 119 -6.12 4.65 15.36
CA GLY A 119 -4.77 4.82 15.90
C GLY A 119 -3.82 5.48 14.89
N ASP A 120 -4.32 6.44 14.14
CA ASP A 120 -3.64 7.04 13.00
C ASP A 120 -2.37 7.80 13.38
N LEU A 121 -1.36 7.74 12.52
CA LEU A 121 -0.11 8.48 12.74
C LEU A 121 -0.34 9.99 12.95
N LEU A 122 -1.37 10.57 12.30
CA LEU A 122 -1.71 11.98 12.45
C LEU A 122 -2.15 12.35 13.87
N LEU A 123 -2.49 11.37 14.69
CA LEU A 123 -2.99 11.56 16.05
C LEU A 123 -1.87 11.59 17.12
N TYR A 124 -0.64 11.23 16.75
CA TYR A 124 0.49 11.17 17.69
C TYR A 124 1.54 12.21 17.33
N ARG A 125 1.72 13.19 18.20
CA ARG A 125 2.68 14.27 18.02
C ARG A 125 3.97 13.99 18.77
N ALA A 126 5.10 14.33 18.17
CA ALA A 126 6.36 14.39 18.88
C ALA A 126 6.32 15.44 20.00
N ASP A 127 7.04 15.18 21.08
CA ASP A 127 7.25 16.17 22.14
C ASP A 127 8.45 17.07 21.80
N THR A 128 9.46 16.49 21.18
CA THR A 128 10.72 17.13 20.77
C THR A 128 11.28 16.46 19.53
N PRO A 129 12.16 17.11 18.76
CA PRO A 129 12.54 18.53 18.86
C PRO A 129 11.45 19.45 18.30
N GLN A 130 11.46 20.73 18.67
CA GLN A 130 10.43 21.68 18.31
C GLN A 130 10.28 21.87 16.79
N GLU A 131 11.37 21.69 16.03
CA GLU A 131 11.31 21.77 14.56
C GLU A 131 10.44 20.64 13.97
N LEU A 132 10.57 19.41 14.47
CA LEU A 132 9.73 18.29 14.06
C LEU A 132 8.27 18.52 14.43
N VAL A 133 8.02 18.96 15.67
CA VAL A 133 6.67 19.32 16.14
C VAL A 133 6.01 20.32 15.20
N GLY A 134 6.71 21.39 14.82
CA GLY A 134 6.18 22.40 13.89
C GLY A 134 5.87 21.85 12.50
N LYS A 135 6.69 20.90 11.98
CA LYS A 135 6.42 20.23 10.70
C LYS A 135 5.19 19.31 10.78
N GLN A 136 5.07 18.55 11.86
CA GLN A 136 3.89 17.72 12.11
C GLN A 136 2.62 18.56 12.24
N GLU A 137 2.64 19.63 13.05
CA GLU A 137 1.50 20.55 13.21
C GLU A 137 1.09 21.14 11.85
N ALA A 138 2.03 21.63 11.05
CA ALA A 138 1.72 22.22 9.76
C ALA A 138 1.04 21.25 8.79
N ALA A 139 1.50 19.99 8.71
CA ALA A 139 0.97 18.99 7.79
C ALA A 139 -0.29 18.30 8.33
N TRP A 140 -0.26 17.86 9.58
CA TRP A 140 -1.28 16.99 10.14
C TRP A 140 -2.49 17.73 10.70
N ASP A 141 -2.31 18.93 11.29
CA ASP A 141 -3.44 19.74 11.75
C ASP A 141 -4.26 20.26 10.57
N TYR A 142 -3.59 20.57 9.45
CA TYR A 142 -4.30 20.84 8.20
C TYR A 142 -5.17 19.65 7.78
N ALA A 143 -4.58 18.46 7.70
CA ALA A 143 -5.29 17.27 7.27
C ALA A 143 -6.48 16.93 8.21
N LEU A 144 -6.25 16.92 9.53
CA LEU A 144 -7.31 16.69 10.52
C LEU A 144 -8.42 17.74 10.45
N THR A 145 -8.07 19.02 10.21
CA THR A 145 -9.06 20.10 10.07
C THR A 145 -9.93 19.92 8.84
N VAL A 146 -9.35 19.55 7.70
CA VAL A 146 -10.09 19.28 6.45
C VAL A 146 -11.05 18.11 6.63
N LEU A 147 -10.56 16.99 7.20
CA LEU A 147 -11.38 15.81 7.48
C LEU A 147 -12.50 16.12 8.48
N ALA A 148 -12.19 16.83 9.57
CA ALA A 148 -13.16 17.20 10.59
C ALA A 148 -14.32 18.03 10.01
N ARG A 149 -14.00 18.98 9.15
CA ARG A 149 -15.01 19.81 8.47
C ARG A 149 -15.85 19.04 7.49
N HIS A 150 -15.21 18.16 6.69
CA HIS A 150 -15.90 17.39 5.66
C HIS A 150 -16.89 16.39 6.26
N PHE A 151 -16.45 15.63 7.28
CA PHE A 151 -17.26 14.59 7.90
C PHE A 151 -18.13 15.08 9.08
N GLY A 152 -17.93 16.32 9.53
CA GLY A 152 -18.65 16.86 10.69
C GLY A 152 -18.24 16.17 12.01
N VAL A 153 -16.97 15.86 12.17
CA VAL A 153 -16.39 15.11 13.31
C VAL A 153 -15.29 15.89 14.02
N SER A 154 -14.80 15.35 15.15
CA SER A 154 -13.65 15.88 15.86
C SER A 154 -12.62 14.80 16.11
N PHE A 155 -11.34 15.15 16.05
CA PHE A 155 -10.22 14.28 16.37
C PHE A 155 -9.57 14.71 17.67
N GLN A 156 -8.95 13.77 18.38
CA GLN A 156 -8.26 13.98 19.63
C GLN A 156 -6.78 13.58 19.50
N PRO A 157 -5.94 14.44 18.88
CA PRO A 157 -4.50 14.18 18.81
C PRO A 157 -3.87 14.26 20.21
N THR A 158 -2.85 13.46 20.45
CA THR A 158 -2.09 13.41 21.71
C THR A 158 -0.60 13.69 21.45
N ARG A 159 0.13 14.05 22.49
CA ARG A 159 1.60 14.12 22.46
C ARG A 159 2.19 12.86 23.05
N GLY A 160 3.32 12.43 22.51
CA GLY A 160 3.98 11.20 22.89
C GLY A 160 3.26 9.94 22.39
N ILE A 161 3.46 8.81 23.07
CA ILE A 161 3.05 7.47 22.61
C ILE A 161 1.81 6.91 23.34
N ILE A 162 1.19 7.70 24.22
CA ILE A 162 0.03 7.22 25.00
C ILE A 162 -1.20 7.27 24.10
N HIS A 163 -1.81 6.11 23.89
CA HIS A 163 -3.02 6.02 23.09
C HIS A 163 -4.17 6.83 23.69
N GLN A 164 -4.78 7.68 22.86
CA GLN A 164 -6.01 8.41 23.16
C GLN A 164 -7.12 7.89 22.28
N PRO A 165 -8.17 7.25 22.85
CA PRO A 165 -9.30 6.77 22.05
C PRO A 165 -9.99 7.91 21.31
N GLN A 166 -10.32 7.69 20.05
CA GLN A 166 -11.08 8.64 19.26
C GLN A 166 -12.57 8.55 19.60
N PRO A 167 -13.33 9.67 19.47
CA PRO A 167 -14.76 9.65 19.73
C PRO A 167 -15.47 8.60 18.88
N LYS A 168 -16.37 7.81 19.51
CA LYS A 168 -17.12 6.77 18.78
C LYS A 168 -17.88 7.34 17.58
N ALA A 169 -18.50 8.51 17.73
CA ALA A 169 -19.20 9.18 16.64
C ALA A 169 -18.30 9.51 15.45
N THR A 170 -17.02 9.83 15.70
CA THR A 170 -16.02 10.05 14.63
C THR A 170 -15.76 8.75 13.88
N LEU A 171 -15.50 7.64 14.60
CA LEU A 171 -15.24 6.35 13.97
C LEU A 171 -16.46 5.82 13.22
N ASP A 172 -17.67 5.96 13.78
CA ASP A 172 -18.91 5.59 13.11
C ASP A 172 -19.08 6.38 11.80
N ARG A 173 -18.82 7.68 11.81
CA ARG A 173 -18.92 8.52 10.61
C ARG A 173 -17.89 8.20 9.55
N LEU A 174 -16.66 7.84 9.94
CA LEU A 174 -15.64 7.34 9.02
C LEU A 174 -16.04 5.99 8.44
N ALA A 175 -16.65 5.10 9.24
CA ALA A 175 -17.16 3.82 8.76
C ALA A 175 -18.26 4.01 7.71
N GLU A 176 -19.21 4.93 7.96
CA GLU A 176 -20.24 5.29 6.99
C GLU A 176 -19.65 5.86 5.70
N SER A 177 -18.55 6.61 5.78
CA SER A 177 -17.89 7.25 4.63
C SER A 177 -17.19 6.26 3.69
N LEU A 178 -16.84 5.08 4.17
CA LEU A 178 -16.35 3.98 3.34
C LEU A 178 -17.48 3.22 2.64
N GLY A 179 -18.73 3.44 3.07
CA GLY A 179 -19.97 3.05 2.41
C GLY A 179 -19.96 1.66 1.79
N ASP A 180 -20.46 1.60 0.55
CA ASP A 180 -20.56 0.37 -0.25
C ASP A 180 -19.40 0.25 -1.25
N GLU A 181 -18.19 0.69 -0.84
CA GLU A 181 -17.00 0.57 -1.69
C GLU A 181 -16.73 -0.89 -2.05
N ASN A 182 -16.41 -1.11 -3.34
CA ASN A 182 -16.17 -2.44 -3.88
C ASN A 182 -14.82 -3.02 -3.45
N LEU A 183 -14.64 -4.32 -3.66
CA LEU A 183 -13.44 -5.06 -3.29
C LEU A 183 -12.14 -4.43 -3.82
N LEU A 184 -12.11 -4.00 -5.09
CA LEU A 184 -10.90 -3.42 -5.70
C LEU A 184 -10.53 -2.08 -5.05
N THR A 185 -11.52 -1.21 -4.81
CA THR A 185 -11.32 0.05 -4.10
C THR A 185 -10.78 -0.22 -2.69
N LEU A 186 -11.44 -1.10 -1.93
CA LEU A 186 -11.00 -1.40 -0.56
C LEU A 186 -9.62 -2.04 -0.50
N THR A 187 -9.28 -2.92 -1.43
CA THR A 187 -7.91 -3.48 -1.53
C THR A 187 -6.89 -2.37 -1.77
N ALA A 188 -7.19 -1.41 -2.66
CA ALA A 188 -6.32 -0.27 -2.90
C ALA A 188 -6.20 0.64 -1.65
N LEU A 189 -7.31 0.88 -0.92
CA LEU A 189 -7.29 1.63 0.33
C LEU A 189 -6.45 0.94 1.42
N VAL A 190 -6.58 -0.37 1.59
CA VAL A 190 -5.76 -1.16 2.54
C VAL A 190 -4.28 -1.07 2.17
N SER A 191 -3.94 -1.20 0.88
CA SER A 191 -2.57 -1.05 0.40
C SER A 191 -2.00 0.34 0.71
N MET A 192 -2.74 1.41 0.37
CA MET A 192 -2.32 2.78 0.68
C MET A 192 -2.19 3.01 2.19
N THR A 193 -3.12 2.49 2.99
CA THR A 193 -3.09 2.59 4.45
C THR A 193 -1.84 1.94 5.04
N GLY A 194 -1.46 0.75 4.57
CA GLY A 194 -0.23 0.09 4.98
C GLY A 194 1.05 0.84 4.55
N LEU A 195 1.03 1.47 3.37
CA LEU A 195 2.17 2.24 2.84
C LEU A 195 2.35 3.58 3.56
N THR A 196 1.26 4.22 3.96
CA THR A 196 1.26 5.56 4.60
C THR A 196 1.22 5.50 6.13
N GLY A 197 0.78 4.39 6.71
CA GLY A 197 0.47 4.29 8.14
C GLY A 197 -0.76 5.10 8.55
N SER A 198 -1.60 5.56 7.60
CA SER A 198 -2.74 6.43 7.86
C SER A 198 -4.00 6.01 7.11
N GLY A 199 -5.01 5.58 7.83
CA GLY A 199 -6.34 5.40 7.30
C GLY A 199 -7.04 6.74 7.02
N LEU A 200 -6.78 7.75 7.83
CA LEU A 200 -7.37 9.09 7.69
C LEU A 200 -6.95 9.77 6.38
N LEU A 201 -5.65 9.74 6.03
CA LEU A 201 -5.16 10.28 4.77
C LEU A 201 -5.74 9.49 3.58
N THR A 202 -5.83 8.19 3.72
CA THR A 202 -6.38 7.30 2.68
C THR A 202 -7.86 7.55 2.44
N ILE A 203 -8.68 7.71 3.51
CA ILE A 203 -10.08 8.12 3.41
C ILE A 203 -10.18 9.51 2.80
N GLY A 204 -9.34 10.45 3.21
CA GLY A 204 -9.31 11.79 2.62
C GLY A 204 -9.01 11.79 1.12
N LEU A 205 -8.14 10.90 0.65
CA LEU A 205 -7.86 10.71 -0.77
C LEU A 205 -9.06 10.10 -1.51
N LEU A 206 -9.73 9.11 -0.93
CA LEU A 206 -10.95 8.52 -1.47
C LEU A 206 -12.01 9.62 -1.73
N HIS A 207 -12.19 10.54 -0.80
CA HIS A 207 -13.13 11.65 -0.87
C HIS A 207 -12.58 12.89 -1.61
N GLN A 208 -11.42 12.79 -2.27
CA GLN A 208 -10.77 13.87 -3.04
C GLN A 208 -10.47 15.14 -2.21
N LEU A 209 -10.29 14.99 -0.91
CA LEU A 209 -9.92 16.09 0.00
C LEU A 209 -8.44 16.43 -0.10
N PHE A 210 -7.63 15.48 -0.54
CA PHE A 210 -6.19 15.60 -0.71
C PHE A 210 -5.75 15.06 -2.06
N THR A 211 -4.70 15.67 -2.60
CA THR A 211 -3.98 15.09 -3.75
C THR A 211 -3.09 13.93 -3.29
N PRO A 212 -2.70 13.02 -4.20
CA PRO A 212 -1.76 11.95 -3.87
C PRO A 212 -0.44 12.45 -3.27
N ASP A 213 0.09 13.58 -3.78
CA ASP A 213 1.32 14.17 -3.25
C ASP A 213 1.14 14.75 -1.85
N GLN A 214 -0.01 15.35 -1.54
CA GLN A 214 -0.32 15.82 -0.18
C GLN A 214 -0.38 14.66 0.80
N VAL A 215 -1.02 13.54 0.42
CA VAL A 215 -1.09 12.32 1.24
C VAL A 215 0.31 11.75 1.48
N TRP A 216 1.10 11.61 0.42
CA TRP A 216 2.45 11.07 0.52
C TRP A 216 3.34 11.94 1.41
N THR A 217 3.34 13.25 1.21
CA THR A 217 4.13 14.19 2.01
C THR A 217 3.70 14.17 3.47
N ALA A 218 2.40 14.20 3.76
CA ALA A 218 1.89 14.16 5.13
C ALA A 218 2.24 12.85 5.85
N ALA A 219 2.22 11.71 5.13
CA ALA A 219 2.56 10.42 5.68
C ALA A 219 4.06 10.26 6.02
N HIS A 220 4.94 11.05 5.41
CA HIS A 220 6.39 10.89 5.53
C HIS A 220 7.08 12.06 6.23
N VAL A 221 6.35 12.88 6.99
CA VAL A 221 6.91 14.06 7.71
C VAL A 221 8.07 13.69 8.61
N ASP A 222 7.94 12.58 9.37
CA ASP A 222 8.98 12.12 10.31
C ASP A 222 10.19 11.57 9.57
N GLU A 223 9.96 10.78 8.52
CA GLU A 223 11.02 10.24 7.68
C GLU A 223 11.78 11.38 6.96
N ASP A 224 11.07 12.36 6.40
CA ASP A 224 11.66 13.52 5.73
C ASP A 224 12.47 14.39 6.69
N TYR A 225 12.00 14.54 7.94
CA TYR A 225 12.75 15.22 8.97
C TYR A 225 14.07 14.49 9.28
N GLN A 226 14.03 13.17 9.45
CA GLN A 226 15.21 12.34 9.70
C GLN A 226 16.20 12.40 8.54
N ILE A 227 15.73 12.27 7.31
CA ILE A 227 16.55 12.37 6.10
C ILE A 227 17.25 13.73 6.02
N GLY A 228 16.54 14.81 6.34
CA GLY A 228 17.11 16.16 6.34
C GLY A 228 18.25 16.36 7.32
N HIS A 229 18.31 15.59 8.42
CA HIS A 229 19.33 15.71 9.47
C HIS A 229 20.48 14.71 9.32
N TRP A 230 20.18 13.49 8.91
CA TRP A 230 21.18 12.39 8.88
C TRP A 230 21.48 11.88 7.48
N GLY A 231 20.82 12.43 6.46
CA GLY A 231 20.93 11.93 5.10
C GLY A 231 20.15 10.65 4.88
N GLN A 232 20.31 10.09 3.70
CA GLN A 232 19.65 8.86 3.25
C GLN A 232 20.63 7.99 2.50
N ASP A 233 20.67 6.69 2.79
CA ASP A 233 21.45 5.73 2.02
C ASP A 233 20.71 5.30 0.73
N GLU A 234 21.46 4.68 -0.20
CA GLU A 234 20.91 4.26 -1.50
C GLU A 234 19.79 3.22 -1.35
N GLU A 235 19.89 2.34 -0.38
CA GLU A 235 18.87 1.31 -0.13
C GLU A 235 17.57 1.93 0.37
N ALA A 236 17.64 2.92 1.28
CA ALA A 236 16.48 3.66 1.75
C ALA A 236 15.79 4.45 0.61
N ILE A 237 16.59 5.10 -0.25
CA ILE A 237 16.08 5.78 -1.45
C ILE A 237 15.31 4.79 -2.34
N HIS A 238 15.90 3.63 -2.59
CA HIS A 238 15.31 2.61 -3.46
C HIS A 238 14.02 2.02 -2.87
N ARG A 239 14.01 1.71 -1.57
CA ARG A 239 12.79 1.25 -0.87
C ARG A 239 11.67 2.29 -0.94
N ARG A 240 11.99 3.56 -0.70
CA ARG A 240 11.00 4.65 -0.77
C ARG A 240 10.43 4.82 -2.18
N ALA A 241 11.27 4.76 -3.20
CA ALA A 241 10.83 4.82 -4.60
C ALA A 241 9.87 3.66 -4.95
N LYS A 242 10.17 2.43 -4.54
CA LYS A 242 9.28 1.28 -4.73
C LYS A 242 7.94 1.48 -4.01
N ARG A 243 7.95 1.91 -2.75
CA ARG A 243 6.72 2.21 -1.98
C ARG A 243 5.88 3.29 -2.67
N ARG A 244 6.53 4.31 -3.24
CA ARG A 244 5.83 5.35 -3.99
C ARG A 244 5.14 4.80 -5.22
N VAL A 245 5.78 3.94 -6.00
CA VAL A 245 5.18 3.29 -7.17
C VAL A 245 3.96 2.43 -6.77
N GLU A 246 4.04 1.69 -5.67
CA GLU A 246 2.90 0.91 -5.15
C GLU A 246 1.75 1.82 -4.68
N PHE A 247 2.06 2.93 -4.01
CA PHE A 247 1.08 3.93 -3.62
C PHE A 247 0.38 4.55 -4.84
N ASP A 248 1.13 5.01 -5.83
CA ASP A 248 0.59 5.62 -7.05
C ASP A 248 -0.27 4.62 -7.84
N THR A 249 0.09 3.33 -7.83
CA THR A 249 -0.71 2.25 -8.43
C THR A 249 -2.06 2.11 -7.72
N ALA A 250 -2.09 2.11 -6.40
CA ALA A 250 -3.33 2.03 -5.63
C ALA A 250 -4.20 3.29 -5.85
N VAL A 251 -3.58 4.47 -5.93
CA VAL A 251 -4.27 5.73 -6.30
C VAL A 251 -4.92 5.62 -7.67
N MET A 252 -4.20 5.06 -8.66
CA MET A 252 -4.73 4.87 -10.01
C MET A 252 -5.96 3.96 -10.01
N VAL A 253 -5.96 2.87 -9.24
CA VAL A 253 -7.14 1.98 -9.10
C VAL A 253 -8.33 2.75 -8.54
N VAL A 254 -8.16 3.47 -7.44
CA VAL A 254 -9.24 4.27 -6.83
C VAL A 254 -9.75 5.33 -7.81
N ALA A 255 -8.86 6.02 -8.52
CA ALA A 255 -9.25 7.04 -9.48
C ALA A 255 -10.01 6.46 -10.70
N ALA A 256 -9.59 5.28 -11.20
CA ALA A 256 -10.20 4.62 -12.34
C ALA A 256 -11.60 4.04 -12.04
N LEU A 257 -11.86 3.68 -10.77
CA LEU A 257 -13.14 3.10 -10.34
C LEU A 257 -14.17 4.14 -9.89
N ARG A 258 -13.79 5.40 -9.83
CA ARG A 258 -14.75 6.48 -9.54
C ARG A 258 -15.75 6.63 -10.68
N PRO A 259 -17.02 6.89 -10.33
CA PRO A 259 -18.07 7.16 -11.32
C PRO A 259 -17.84 8.48 -12.08
#